data_f9fa5b34e389a0bd85d224806664478f
#
_entry.id   f9fa5b34e389a0bd85d224806664478f
#
_cell.length_a   1.000
_cell.length_b   1.000
_cell.length_c   1.000
_cell.angle_alpha   90.00
_cell.angle_beta   90.00
_cell.angle_gamma   90.00
#
_symmetry.space_group_name_H-M   'P 1'
#
loop_
_entity.id
_entity.type
_entity.pdbx_description
1 polymer ?
#
loop_
_entity_poly.entity_id
_entity_poly.type
_entity_poly.pdbx_seq_one_letter_code
_entity_poly.pdbx_strand_id
1 'polypeptide(L)'
;MSLLIRHVPNQYVNQAWPLAEKYIADAMQHGGDDYTLDQVKVYVATGQWLLVVASDQAGAVKGAATVSFINYPNDRVAFVTFIGGRLISNQDTFKQFSDLLKVHGATKIQGAAREAIARLWSRYGFKERYIIVETKIWDIH
;
A
#
# COMPACT_ATOMS: atom_id res chain seq x y z
N MET A 1 -21.43 -3.24 -7.91
CA MET A 1 -20.41 -3.02 -8.94
C MET A 1 -19.04 -3.33 -8.37
N SER A 2 -18.31 -4.19 -9.03
CA SER A 2 -16.99 -4.58 -8.57
C SER A 2 -15.93 -3.63 -9.12
N LEU A 3 -14.90 -3.42 -8.32
CA LEU A 3 -13.70 -2.71 -8.73
C LEU A 3 -12.67 -3.70 -9.24
N LEU A 4 -11.85 -3.26 -10.18
CA LEU A 4 -10.72 -4.04 -10.68
C LEU A 4 -9.44 -3.53 -10.02
N ILE A 5 -8.68 -4.42 -9.40
CA ILE A 5 -7.41 -4.12 -8.74
C ILE A 5 -6.28 -4.48 -9.70
N ARG A 6 -5.42 -3.53 -10.00
CA ARG A 6 -4.34 -3.75 -10.96
C ARG A 6 -3.04 -3.12 -10.50
N HIS A 7 -1.96 -3.82 -10.77
CA HIS A 7 -0.61 -3.27 -10.68
C HIS A 7 -0.36 -2.35 -11.88
N VAL A 8 0.19 -1.18 -11.63
CA VAL A 8 0.63 -0.25 -12.67
C VAL A 8 2.11 -0.51 -12.95
N PRO A 9 2.49 -1.03 -14.14
CA PRO A 9 3.90 -1.18 -14.47
C PRO A 9 4.63 0.16 -14.34
N ASN A 10 5.89 0.12 -13.91
CA ASN A 10 6.62 1.35 -13.59
C ASN A 10 6.73 2.31 -14.79
N GLN A 11 6.76 1.81 -16.01
CA GLN A 11 6.80 2.64 -17.21
C GLN A 11 5.53 3.46 -17.42
N TYR A 12 4.41 3.08 -16.79
CA TYR A 12 3.14 3.79 -16.92
C TYR A 12 2.80 4.62 -15.68
N VAL A 13 3.67 4.66 -14.68
CA VAL A 13 3.42 5.38 -13.43
C VAL A 13 3.20 6.88 -13.68
N ASN A 14 3.98 7.49 -14.57
CA ASN A 14 3.80 8.91 -14.85
C ASN A 14 2.40 9.25 -15.37
N GLN A 15 1.77 8.33 -16.09
CA GLN A 15 0.40 8.51 -16.61
C GLN A 15 -0.66 8.24 -15.54
N ALA A 16 -0.42 7.26 -14.68
CA ALA A 16 -1.37 6.86 -13.64
C ALA A 16 -1.29 7.72 -12.38
N TRP A 17 -0.12 8.29 -12.09
CA TRP A 17 0.11 9.02 -10.84
C TRP A 17 -0.89 10.15 -10.59
N PRO A 18 -1.22 11.01 -11.57
CA PRO A 18 -2.20 12.07 -11.32
C PRO A 18 -3.57 11.57 -10.86
N LEU A 19 -3.92 10.34 -11.20
CA LEU A 19 -5.20 9.73 -10.82
C LEU A 19 -5.12 9.04 -9.46
N ALA A 20 -3.94 8.60 -9.06
CA ALA A 20 -3.71 7.86 -7.81
C ALA A 20 -3.25 8.76 -6.66
N GLU A 21 -2.63 9.87 -6.99
CA GLU A 21 -1.91 10.75 -6.06
C GLU A 21 -2.75 11.16 -4.85
N LYS A 22 -4.00 11.54 -5.07
CA LYS A 22 -4.86 12.03 -3.98
C LYS A 22 -5.10 10.97 -2.91
N TYR A 23 -5.20 9.70 -3.31
CA TYR A 23 -5.43 8.61 -2.37
C TYR A 23 -4.18 8.33 -1.53
N ILE A 24 -3.02 8.43 -2.15
CA ILE A 24 -1.75 8.27 -1.44
C ILE A 24 -1.51 9.46 -0.50
N ALA A 25 -1.75 10.69 -0.98
CA ALA A 25 -1.62 11.89 -0.16
C ALA A 25 -2.55 11.85 1.06
N ASP A 26 -3.80 11.42 0.88
CA ASP A 26 -4.75 11.28 1.98
C ASP A 26 -4.26 10.26 3.02
N ALA A 27 -3.73 9.13 2.55
CA ALA A 27 -3.17 8.10 3.44
C ALA A 27 -1.98 8.65 4.24
N MET A 28 -1.14 9.46 3.62
CA MET A 28 0.03 10.03 4.26
C MET A 28 -0.32 10.99 5.40
N GLN A 29 -1.51 11.59 5.39
CA GLN A 29 -1.94 12.46 6.49
C GLN A 29 -2.12 11.70 7.81
N HIS A 30 -2.33 10.40 7.75
CA HIS A 30 -2.54 9.54 8.92
C HIS A 30 -1.31 8.70 9.26
N GLY A 31 -0.26 8.78 8.45
CA GLY A 31 0.97 8.08 8.67
C GLY A 31 2.03 8.94 9.34
N GLY A 32 3.22 8.39 9.47
CA GLY A 32 4.38 9.13 9.92
C GLY A 32 4.94 10.04 8.84
N ASP A 33 6.01 10.72 9.15
CA ASP A 33 6.69 11.66 8.26
C ASP A 33 7.93 11.05 7.59
N ASP A 34 7.92 9.73 7.40
CA ASP A 34 9.08 9.00 6.86
C ASP A 34 9.34 9.32 5.40
N TYR A 35 8.31 9.72 4.66
CA TYR A 35 8.39 9.99 3.22
C TYR A 35 7.63 11.26 2.86
N THR A 36 8.10 11.94 1.82
CA THR A 36 7.31 12.96 1.13
C THR A 36 6.58 12.32 -0.05
N LEU A 37 5.55 12.98 -0.54
CA LEU A 37 4.78 12.50 -1.68
C LEU A 37 5.66 12.34 -2.93
N ASP A 38 6.58 13.28 -3.15
CA ASP A 38 7.52 13.20 -4.28
C ASP A 38 8.46 12.01 -4.16
N GLN A 39 8.91 11.69 -2.95
CA GLN A 39 9.75 10.50 -2.73
C GLN A 39 8.98 9.22 -3.04
N VAL A 40 7.72 9.14 -2.62
CA VAL A 40 6.87 7.98 -2.92
C VAL A 40 6.72 7.82 -4.44
N LYS A 41 6.49 8.91 -5.15
CA LYS A 41 6.39 8.90 -6.61
C LYS A 41 7.65 8.32 -7.25
N VAL A 42 8.82 8.71 -6.78
CA VAL A 42 10.09 8.19 -7.29
C VAL A 42 10.20 6.68 -7.07
N TYR A 43 9.83 6.19 -5.89
CA TYR A 43 9.89 4.75 -5.60
C TYR A 43 9.01 3.93 -6.54
N VAL A 44 7.81 4.40 -6.85
CA VAL A 44 6.91 3.65 -7.75
C VAL A 44 7.31 3.83 -9.22
N ALA A 45 7.81 5.01 -9.59
CA ALA A 45 8.25 5.28 -10.96
C ALA A 45 9.49 4.48 -11.34
N THR A 46 10.35 4.19 -10.38
CA THR A 46 11.57 3.41 -10.61
C THR A 46 11.35 1.90 -10.43
N GLY A 47 10.16 1.50 -10.01
CA GLY A 47 9.85 0.08 -9.80
C GLY A 47 10.34 -0.51 -8.48
N GLN A 48 10.88 0.31 -7.58
CA GLN A 48 11.30 -0.17 -6.25
C GLN A 48 10.09 -0.56 -5.41
N TRP A 49 9.00 0.19 -5.54
CA TRP A 49 7.71 -0.14 -4.94
C TRP A 49 6.69 -0.39 -6.05
N LEU A 50 5.66 -1.17 -5.75
CA LEU A 50 4.52 -1.29 -6.65
C LEU A 50 3.54 -0.15 -6.43
N LEU A 51 2.96 0.34 -7.52
CA LEU A 51 1.74 1.14 -7.48
C LEU A 51 0.58 0.25 -7.89
N VAL A 52 -0.43 0.17 -7.05
CA VAL A 52 -1.65 -0.62 -7.29
C VAL A 52 -2.83 0.33 -7.27
N VAL A 53 -3.72 0.19 -8.24
CA VAL A 53 -4.91 1.03 -8.34
C VAL A 53 -6.17 0.18 -8.39
N ALA A 54 -7.26 0.73 -7.85
CA ALA A 54 -8.60 0.18 -7.97
C ALA A 54 -9.37 1.07 -8.94
N SER A 55 -9.93 0.48 -9.99
CA SER A 55 -10.71 1.22 -10.97
C SER A 55 -12.08 0.60 -11.16
N ASP A 56 -13.05 1.43 -11.52
CA ASP A 56 -14.40 0.98 -11.86
C ASP A 56 -14.47 0.56 -13.33
N GLN A 57 -15.66 0.18 -13.78
CA GLN A 57 -15.87 -0.31 -15.14
C GLN A 57 -15.64 0.78 -16.20
N ALA A 58 -15.79 2.05 -15.83
CA ALA A 58 -15.52 3.18 -16.72
C ALA A 58 -14.03 3.55 -16.73
N GLY A 59 -13.21 2.88 -15.94
CA GLY A 59 -11.78 3.14 -15.85
C GLY A 59 -11.41 4.24 -14.85
N ALA A 60 -12.38 4.77 -14.10
CA ALA A 60 -12.08 5.79 -13.09
C ALA A 60 -11.37 5.15 -11.88
N VAL A 61 -10.28 5.77 -11.44
CA VAL A 61 -9.52 5.30 -10.29
C VAL A 61 -10.27 5.67 -9.01
N LYS A 62 -10.52 4.67 -8.17
CA LYS A 62 -11.29 4.81 -6.93
C LYS A 62 -10.46 4.54 -5.68
N GLY A 63 -9.22 4.16 -5.84
CA GLY A 63 -8.30 3.93 -4.74
C GLY A 63 -6.92 3.57 -5.24
N ALA A 64 -5.95 3.65 -4.34
CA ALA A 64 -4.57 3.33 -4.69
C ALA A 64 -3.80 2.84 -3.46
N ALA A 65 -2.76 2.08 -3.72
CA ALA A 65 -1.82 1.65 -2.69
C ALA A 65 -0.41 1.63 -3.24
N THR A 66 0.54 1.81 -2.35
CA THR A 66 1.95 1.60 -2.64
C THR A 66 2.45 0.45 -1.76
N VAL A 67 3.26 -0.42 -2.34
CA VAL A 67 3.72 -1.65 -1.68
C VAL A 67 5.22 -1.80 -1.86
N SER A 68 5.91 -2.00 -0.75
CA SER A 68 7.32 -2.38 -0.76
C SER A 68 7.44 -3.87 -0.40
N PHE A 69 8.54 -4.50 -0.80
CA PHE A 69 8.80 -5.90 -0.46
C PHE A 69 9.98 -6.01 0.47
N ILE A 70 9.82 -6.82 1.52
CA ILE A 70 10.87 -7.10 2.49
C ILE A 70 11.11 -8.60 2.46
N ASN A 71 12.36 -9.00 2.17
CA ASN A 71 12.73 -10.39 2.10
C ASN A 71 13.36 -10.82 3.43
N TYR A 72 12.64 -11.67 4.14
CA TYR A 72 13.14 -12.36 5.33
C TYR A 72 13.55 -13.79 4.94
N PRO A 73 14.30 -14.50 5.77
CA PRO A 73 14.69 -15.88 5.46
C PRO A 73 13.50 -16.81 5.18
N ASN A 74 12.39 -16.63 5.89
CA ASN A 74 11.24 -17.52 5.77
C ASN A 74 10.06 -16.91 5.03
N ASP A 75 10.07 -15.60 4.77
CA ASP A 75 8.94 -14.91 4.18
C ASP A 75 9.39 -13.79 3.27
N ARG A 76 8.61 -13.58 2.21
CA ARG A 76 8.66 -12.35 1.43
C ARG A 76 7.42 -11.54 1.80
N VAL A 77 7.63 -10.42 2.46
CA VAL A 77 6.53 -9.59 2.96
C VAL A 77 6.22 -8.48 1.96
N ALA A 78 4.96 -8.41 1.54
CA ALA A 78 4.44 -7.24 0.85
C ALA A 78 3.99 -6.25 1.93
N PHE A 79 4.75 -5.18 2.10
CA PHE A 79 4.45 -4.15 3.09
C PHE A 79 3.69 -3.02 2.41
N VAL A 80 2.43 -2.84 2.80
CA VAL A 80 1.59 -1.76 2.29
C VAL A 80 2.04 -0.48 2.96
N THR A 81 2.77 0.34 2.22
CA THR A 81 3.32 1.58 2.75
C THR A 81 2.25 2.65 2.87
N PHE A 82 1.40 2.80 1.86
CA PHE A 82 0.25 3.70 1.88
C PHE A 82 -0.91 3.04 1.13
N ILE A 83 -2.12 3.26 1.62
CA ILE A 83 -3.34 2.76 0.99
C ILE A 83 -4.47 3.74 1.27
N GLY A 84 -5.23 4.07 0.23
CA GLY A 84 -6.33 5.01 0.35
C GLY A 84 -7.46 4.70 -0.61
N GLY A 85 -8.60 5.38 -0.38
CA GLY A 85 -9.79 5.17 -1.18
C GLY A 85 -10.37 3.78 -1.00
N ARG A 86 -10.88 3.22 -2.09
CA ARG A 86 -11.61 1.95 -2.09
C ARG A 86 -10.76 0.78 -2.59
N LEU A 87 -9.46 0.79 -2.34
CA LEU A 87 -8.60 -0.30 -2.80
C LEU A 87 -8.97 -1.63 -2.13
N ILE A 88 -9.12 -1.63 -0.79
CA ILE A 88 -9.66 -2.78 -0.06
C ILE A 88 -11.00 -2.34 0.51
N SER A 89 -12.10 -2.67 -0.17
CA SER A 89 -13.43 -2.26 0.22
C SER A 89 -14.37 -3.42 0.51
N ASN A 90 -14.01 -4.61 0.08
CA ASN A 90 -14.78 -5.83 0.32
C ASN A 90 -13.90 -7.07 0.13
N GLN A 91 -14.48 -8.26 0.31
CA GLN A 91 -13.75 -9.51 0.19
C GLN A 91 -13.18 -9.71 -1.23
N ASP A 92 -13.91 -9.29 -2.24
CA ASP A 92 -13.47 -9.44 -3.63
C ASP A 92 -12.24 -8.58 -3.92
N THR A 93 -12.25 -7.30 -3.54
CA THR A 93 -11.09 -6.44 -3.76
C THR A 93 -9.88 -6.90 -2.96
N PHE A 94 -10.09 -7.37 -1.74
CA PHE A 94 -9.00 -7.95 -0.95
C PHE A 94 -8.41 -9.18 -1.63
N LYS A 95 -9.27 -10.07 -2.15
CA LYS A 95 -8.79 -11.28 -2.84
C LYS A 95 -7.96 -10.91 -4.07
N GLN A 96 -8.43 -9.96 -4.88
CA GLN A 96 -7.68 -9.50 -6.04
C GLN A 96 -6.32 -8.92 -5.64
N PHE A 97 -6.28 -8.12 -4.60
CA PHE A 97 -5.04 -7.53 -4.10
C PHE A 97 -4.08 -8.60 -3.60
N SER A 98 -4.58 -9.54 -2.82
CA SER A 98 -3.79 -10.65 -2.30
C SER A 98 -3.22 -11.51 -3.44
N ASP A 99 -4.04 -11.86 -4.42
CA ASP A 99 -3.61 -12.65 -5.57
C ASP A 99 -2.52 -11.93 -6.39
N LEU A 100 -2.67 -10.62 -6.56
CA LEU A 100 -1.69 -9.79 -7.25
C LEU A 100 -0.35 -9.81 -6.52
N LEU A 101 -0.35 -9.65 -5.21
CA LEU A 101 0.87 -9.68 -4.41
C LEU A 101 1.51 -11.06 -4.41
N LYS A 102 0.70 -12.11 -4.41
CA LYS A 102 1.18 -13.49 -4.50
C LYS A 102 1.93 -13.74 -5.82
N VAL A 103 1.42 -13.18 -6.92
CA VAL A 103 2.10 -13.26 -8.23
C VAL A 103 3.50 -12.63 -8.15
N HIS A 104 3.67 -11.60 -7.31
CA HIS A 104 4.98 -10.98 -7.08
C HIS A 104 5.81 -11.71 -6.03
N GLY A 105 5.38 -12.89 -5.61
CA GLY A 105 6.15 -13.74 -4.71
C GLY A 105 5.91 -13.51 -3.23
N ALA A 106 4.96 -12.66 -2.86
CA ALA A 106 4.68 -12.38 -1.46
C ALA A 106 4.06 -13.60 -0.77
N THR A 107 4.47 -13.83 0.47
CA THR A 107 3.91 -14.87 1.35
C THR A 107 3.12 -14.28 2.50
N LYS A 108 3.33 -12.99 2.79
CA LYS A 108 2.59 -12.25 3.82
C LYS A 108 2.31 -10.84 3.34
N ILE A 109 1.24 -10.26 3.88
CA ILE A 109 0.91 -8.85 3.70
C ILE A 109 0.96 -8.20 5.08
N GLN A 110 1.69 -7.11 5.19
CA GLN A 110 1.78 -6.33 6.42
C GLN A 110 1.52 -4.86 6.10
N GLY A 111 1.17 -4.11 7.13
CA GLY A 111 1.04 -2.66 7.03
C GLY A 111 1.04 -2.04 8.41
N ALA A 112 1.46 -0.80 8.49
CA ALA A 112 1.32 -0.02 9.71
C ALA A 112 -0.04 0.68 9.64
N ALA A 113 -0.91 0.41 10.60
CA ALA A 113 -2.27 0.91 10.58
C ALA A 113 -2.67 1.48 11.93
N ARG A 114 -3.46 2.56 11.91
CA ARG A 114 -4.12 3.01 13.13
C ARG A 114 -5.18 2.00 13.55
N GLU A 115 -5.59 2.06 14.83
CA GLU A 115 -6.50 1.07 15.42
C GLU A 115 -7.78 0.83 14.62
N ALA A 116 -8.40 1.91 14.13
CA ALA A 116 -9.66 1.79 13.38
C ALA A 116 -9.46 0.99 12.09
N ILE A 117 -8.34 1.19 11.41
CA ILE A 117 -8.00 0.47 10.17
C ILE A 117 -7.62 -0.97 10.48
N ALA A 118 -6.85 -1.20 11.55
CA ALA A 118 -6.49 -2.54 11.98
C ALA A 118 -7.74 -3.38 12.29
N ARG A 119 -8.75 -2.79 12.95
CA ARG A 119 -10.03 -3.46 13.20
C ARG A 119 -10.78 -3.78 11.91
N LEU A 120 -10.80 -2.84 10.97
CA LEU A 120 -11.44 -3.06 9.68
C LEU A 120 -10.78 -4.21 8.93
N TRP A 121 -9.46 -4.23 8.91
CA TRP A 121 -8.70 -5.25 8.19
C TRP A 121 -8.74 -6.62 8.87
N SER A 122 -9.07 -6.69 10.14
CA SER A 122 -9.23 -7.97 10.83
C SER A 122 -10.27 -8.88 10.16
N ARG A 123 -11.23 -8.30 9.42
CA ARG A 123 -12.21 -9.03 8.63
C ARG A 123 -11.57 -9.87 7.53
N TYR A 124 -10.36 -9.52 7.11
CA TYR A 124 -9.64 -10.21 6.03
C TYR A 124 -8.51 -11.08 6.58
N GLY A 125 -8.49 -11.30 7.89
CA GLY A 125 -7.50 -12.17 8.52
C GLY A 125 -6.27 -11.46 9.03
N PHE A 126 -6.22 -10.12 8.98
CA PHE A 126 -5.11 -9.38 9.56
C PHE A 126 -5.16 -9.45 11.08
N LYS A 127 -3.99 -9.58 11.69
CA LYS A 127 -3.80 -9.60 13.15
C LYS A 127 -2.71 -8.60 13.51
N GLU A 128 -2.82 -8.00 14.68
CA GLU A 128 -1.72 -7.21 15.22
C GLU A 128 -0.52 -8.13 15.43
N ARG A 129 0.65 -7.67 15.00
CA ARG A 129 1.86 -8.48 15.13
C ARG A 129 2.72 -8.03 16.30
N TYR A 130 3.11 -6.77 16.32
CA TYR A 130 3.94 -6.19 17.37
C TYR A 130 3.85 -4.68 17.32
N ILE A 131 4.37 -4.04 18.36
CA ILE A 131 4.44 -2.59 18.45
C ILE A 131 5.85 -2.16 18.06
N ILE A 132 5.95 -1.17 17.19
CA ILE A 132 7.21 -0.51 16.86
C ILE A 132 7.38 0.64 17.83
N VAL A 133 8.52 0.68 18.50
CA VAL A 133 8.88 1.78 19.39
C VAL A 133 10.04 2.55 18.78
N GLU A 134 10.08 3.85 19.03
CA GLU A 134 11.00 4.73 18.33
C GLU A 134 11.52 5.81 19.27
N THR A 135 12.78 6.18 19.09
CA THR A 135 13.35 7.39 19.66
C THR A 135 14.31 8.02 18.66
N LYS A 136 14.41 9.34 18.70
CA LYS A 136 15.46 10.00 17.91
C LYS A 136 16.82 9.75 18.53
N ILE A 137 17.81 9.56 17.68
CA ILE A 137 19.20 9.60 18.12
C ILE A 137 19.63 11.05 18.11
N TRP A 138 20.06 11.55 19.22
CA TRP A 138 20.42 12.93 19.39
C TRP A 138 21.77 13.06 20.09
N ASP A 139 22.45 14.15 19.80
CA ASP A 139 23.73 14.42 20.42
C ASP A 139 23.51 14.78 21.88
N ILE A 140 24.12 14.00 22.77
CA ILE A 140 24.14 14.27 24.20
C ILE A 140 25.56 14.73 24.54
N HIS A 141 25.66 15.95 25.00
CA HIS A 141 26.94 16.53 25.38
C HIS A 141 27.10 16.61 26.87
#